data_4d342773d793c053df0e6b55c9d31403
#
_entry.id   4d342773d793c053df0e6b55c9d31403
#
_cell.length_a   1.000
_cell.length_b   1.000
_cell.length_c   1.000
_cell.angle_alpha   90.00
_cell.angle_beta   90.00
_cell.angle_gamma   90.00
#
_symmetry.space_group_name_H-M   'P 1'
#
loop_
_entity.id
_entity.type
_entity.pdbx_description
1 polymer ?
#
loop_
_entity_poly.entity_id
_entity_poly.type
_entity_poly.pdbx_seq_one_letter_code
_entity_poly.pdbx_strand_id
1 'polypeptide(L)'
;MNKNLSYTFVGLTLVAALWASCSDKKPKSGRTDTYSSGVISFASDESFSPIIEEEREVFEFTYKKAKVNPIYTNESDGMQMLLDKKTCLLITARDYKPEELQSLKDRGNNPRTIIIAYDGLALISHKTNTDSCISVKDFVRILNGEATKWSDIYPGSKRGEIALVFDNQKSSAVHYVQDSLLGGKPIANPNVTAALTSAEVVNYVAKTPNAIGIIGSNWLNDKRDTTNLTFNKDIQVMSVSKLEKATPLNSWKPYQYYIYNDNYPLIRTIYALINDPRNGLPWGFAHFLESPVGQ
;
A
#
# COMPACT_ATOMS: atom_id res chain seq x y z
N MET A 1 62.50 -51.52 3.37
CA MET A 1 61.11 -51.76 2.89
C MET A 1 60.18 -51.15 3.90
N ASN A 2 59.64 -50.23 3.50
CA ASN A 2 58.48 -49.44 3.27
C ASN A 2 58.20 -48.31 4.29
N LYS A 3 59.08 -47.29 4.36
CA LYS A 3 58.70 -46.00 4.99
C LYS A 3 57.92 -45.07 4.08
N ASN A 4 57.96 -45.29 2.76
CA ASN A 4 57.24 -44.40 1.80
C ASN A 4 55.76 -44.73 1.62
N LEU A 5 55.26 -45.88 2.08
CA LEU A 5 53.85 -46.23 1.93
C LEU A 5 52.98 -45.60 3.04
N SER A 6 53.59 -45.27 4.18
CA SER A 6 52.90 -44.63 5.34
C SER A 6 52.56 -43.16 5.11
N TYR A 7 53.39 -42.42 4.36
CA TYR A 7 53.16 -41.00 4.11
C TYR A 7 52.10 -40.72 3.01
N THR A 8 51.94 -41.66 2.08
CA THR A 8 50.89 -41.57 1.04
C THR A 8 49.48 -41.82 1.63
N PHE A 9 49.35 -42.70 2.64
CA PHE A 9 48.06 -42.94 3.30
C PHE A 9 47.63 -41.78 4.22
N VAL A 10 48.57 -41.10 4.90
CA VAL A 10 48.31 -39.94 5.75
C VAL A 10 47.94 -38.72 4.90
N GLY A 11 48.55 -38.55 3.72
CA GLY A 11 48.24 -37.44 2.79
C GLY A 11 46.84 -37.59 2.20
N LEU A 12 46.40 -38.82 1.87
CA LEU A 12 45.09 -39.07 1.27
C LEU A 12 43.93 -38.89 2.27
N THR A 13 44.15 -39.21 3.56
CA THR A 13 43.16 -38.96 4.64
C THR A 13 43.01 -37.49 4.99
N LEU A 14 44.06 -36.67 4.89
CA LEU A 14 43.97 -35.22 5.13
C LEU A 14 43.22 -34.49 3.99
N VAL A 15 43.37 -34.90 2.75
CA VAL A 15 42.64 -34.30 1.61
C VAL A 15 41.15 -34.68 1.66
N ALA A 16 40.82 -35.90 2.07
CA ALA A 16 39.40 -36.31 2.22
C ALA A 16 38.69 -35.56 3.37
N ALA A 17 39.37 -35.16 4.43
CA ALA A 17 38.80 -34.39 5.53
C ALA A 17 38.48 -32.94 5.17
N LEU A 18 39.11 -32.36 4.14
CA LEU A 18 38.84 -31.00 3.66
C LEU A 18 37.58 -30.91 2.78
N TRP A 19 37.06 -32.01 2.25
CA TRP A 19 35.86 -32.04 1.43
C TRP A 19 34.58 -32.29 2.24
N ALA A 20 34.69 -32.68 3.50
CA ALA A 20 33.54 -32.92 4.38
C ALA A 20 33.07 -31.69 5.15
N SER A 21 33.70 -30.52 4.96
CA SER A 21 33.40 -29.29 5.72
C SER A 21 32.38 -28.34 5.10
N CYS A 22 31.77 -28.68 3.97
CA CYS A 22 30.63 -27.95 3.45
C CYS A 22 29.31 -28.64 3.82
N SER A 23 29.06 -28.82 5.11
CA SER A 23 27.69 -29.06 5.55
C SER A 23 26.98 -27.70 5.56
N ASP A 24 26.09 -27.50 4.61
CA ASP A 24 25.13 -26.40 4.65
C ASP A 24 24.39 -26.44 5.99
N LYS A 25 24.87 -25.63 6.94
CA LYS A 25 24.12 -25.36 8.18
C LYS A 25 22.82 -24.71 7.76
N LYS A 26 21.73 -25.45 7.70
CA LYS A 26 20.40 -24.89 7.53
C LYS A 26 20.26 -23.72 8.46
N PRO A 27 19.86 -22.54 7.96
CA PRO A 27 19.74 -21.36 8.82
C PRO A 27 18.76 -21.66 9.95
N LYS A 28 19.05 -21.19 11.17
CA LYS A 28 18.23 -21.39 12.38
C LYS A 28 16.78 -20.94 12.21
N SER A 29 16.47 -20.13 11.19
CA SER A 29 15.14 -19.61 10.87
C SER A 29 14.34 -20.50 9.89
N GLY A 30 14.90 -21.59 9.37
CA GLY A 30 14.27 -22.41 8.33
C GLY A 30 14.13 -21.76 6.95
N ARG A 31 14.34 -20.46 6.81
CA ARG A 31 14.29 -19.71 5.54
C ARG A 31 15.65 -19.73 4.84
N THR A 32 15.64 -19.93 3.53
CA THR A 32 16.85 -19.99 2.68
C THR A 32 16.92 -18.87 1.66
N ASP A 33 15.97 -17.91 1.70
CA ASP A 33 15.92 -16.78 0.78
C ASP A 33 17.12 -15.84 0.97
N THR A 34 17.54 -15.24 -0.13
CA THR A 34 18.54 -14.19 -0.21
C THR A 34 17.89 -12.89 -0.66
N TYR A 35 18.67 -11.83 -0.82
CA TYR A 35 18.19 -10.53 -1.31
C TYR A 35 17.44 -10.62 -2.66
N SER A 36 17.83 -11.53 -3.56
CA SER A 36 17.32 -11.64 -4.93
C SER A 36 16.90 -13.05 -5.33
N SER A 37 16.74 -13.97 -4.37
CA SER A 37 16.30 -15.34 -4.65
C SER A 37 15.56 -15.95 -3.47
N GLY A 38 14.68 -16.90 -3.76
CA GLY A 38 13.85 -17.61 -2.80
C GLY A 38 12.35 -17.33 -2.99
N VAL A 39 11.55 -17.77 -2.02
CA VAL A 39 10.10 -17.58 -2.02
C VAL A 39 9.69 -16.97 -0.70
N ILE A 40 8.92 -15.89 -0.74
CA ILE A 40 8.30 -15.28 0.43
C ILE A 40 6.83 -14.97 0.19
N SER A 41 6.05 -14.91 1.28
CA SER A 41 4.78 -14.21 1.30
C SER A 41 4.92 -12.94 2.14
N PHE A 42 4.24 -11.88 1.73
CA PHE A 42 4.23 -10.61 2.43
C PHE A 42 2.81 -10.03 2.48
N ALA A 43 2.51 -9.20 3.47
CA ALA A 43 1.22 -8.52 3.56
C ALA A 43 1.25 -7.19 2.81
N SER A 44 0.11 -6.82 2.21
CA SER A 44 -0.10 -5.50 1.63
C SER A 44 -1.53 -5.05 1.87
N ASP A 45 -1.71 -3.76 2.15
CA ASP A 45 -3.05 -3.17 2.10
C ASP A 45 -3.63 -3.37 0.70
N GLU A 46 -4.90 -3.79 0.63
CA GLU A 46 -5.60 -4.12 -0.63
C GLU A 46 -5.65 -2.91 -1.57
N SER A 47 -5.71 -1.71 -1.01
CA SER A 47 -5.77 -0.49 -1.80
C SER A 47 -4.54 -0.28 -2.70
N PHE A 48 -3.43 -0.98 -2.47
CA PHE A 48 -2.22 -0.93 -3.30
C PHE A 48 -2.08 -2.10 -4.27
N SER A 49 -3.06 -3.02 -4.31
CA SER A 49 -2.93 -4.24 -5.11
C SER A 49 -2.60 -4.02 -6.59
N PRO A 50 -3.15 -3.03 -7.32
CA PRO A 50 -2.80 -2.85 -8.73
C PRO A 50 -1.32 -2.56 -8.95
N ILE A 51 -0.77 -1.62 -8.16
CA ILE A 51 0.65 -1.24 -8.31
C ILE A 51 1.59 -2.35 -7.80
N ILE A 52 1.22 -3.02 -6.71
CA ILE A 52 2.04 -4.12 -6.17
C ILE A 52 2.10 -5.31 -7.12
N GLU A 53 1.04 -5.61 -7.87
CA GLU A 53 1.07 -6.67 -8.89
C GLU A 53 2.00 -6.31 -10.05
N GLU A 54 1.96 -5.07 -10.54
CA GLU A 54 2.86 -4.59 -11.59
C GLU A 54 4.32 -4.67 -11.13
N GLU A 55 4.63 -4.15 -9.95
CA GLU A 55 5.98 -4.16 -9.38
C GLU A 55 6.50 -5.58 -9.10
N ARG A 56 5.63 -6.47 -8.63
CA ARG A 56 5.93 -7.88 -8.44
C ARG A 56 6.37 -8.54 -9.76
N GLU A 57 5.65 -8.29 -10.84
CA GLU A 57 5.97 -8.85 -12.15
C GLU A 57 7.33 -8.36 -12.65
N VAL A 58 7.63 -7.08 -12.52
CA VAL A 58 8.93 -6.50 -12.90
C VAL A 58 10.06 -7.06 -12.03
N PHE A 59 9.82 -7.16 -10.71
CA PHE A 59 10.80 -7.75 -9.78
C PHE A 59 11.12 -9.21 -10.13
N GLU A 60 10.11 -10.06 -10.33
CA GLU A 60 10.29 -11.47 -10.67
C GLU A 60 10.85 -11.66 -12.10
N PHE A 61 10.59 -10.73 -13.00
CA PHE A 61 11.24 -10.70 -14.30
C PHE A 61 12.74 -10.39 -14.17
N THR A 62 13.10 -9.44 -13.32
CA THR A 62 14.49 -9.03 -13.06
C THR A 62 15.26 -10.13 -12.32
N TYR A 63 14.65 -10.69 -11.28
CA TYR A 63 15.26 -11.71 -10.42
C TYR A 63 14.59 -13.07 -10.59
N LYS A 64 14.96 -13.80 -11.63
CA LYS A 64 14.33 -15.07 -12.04
C LYS A 64 14.27 -16.18 -10.99
N LYS A 65 15.06 -16.07 -9.92
CA LYS A 65 15.06 -17.03 -8.79
C LYS A 65 14.27 -16.51 -7.57
N ALA A 66 13.65 -15.34 -7.69
CA ALA A 66 12.81 -14.76 -6.67
C ALA A 66 11.33 -14.99 -6.98
N LYS A 67 10.54 -15.25 -5.93
CA LYS A 67 9.09 -15.31 -5.95
C LYS A 67 8.53 -14.58 -4.74
N VAL A 68 7.71 -13.55 -4.96
CA VAL A 68 7.11 -12.76 -3.90
C VAL A 68 5.59 -12.83 -4.02
N ASN A 69 4.92 -13.37 -2.99
CA ASN A 69 3.49 -13.65 -3.01
C ASN A 69 2.77 -12.66 -2.06
N PRO A 70 2.03 -11.66 -2.58
CA PRO A 70 1.28 -10.75 -1.75
C PRO A 70 0.07 -11.44 -1.10
N ILE A 71 -0.20 -11.07 0.14
CA ILE A 71 -1.41 -11.39 0.90
C ILE A 71 -2.12 -10.06 1.09
N TYR A 72 -3.15 -9.80 0.27
CA TYR A 72 -3.92 -8.58 0.35
C TYR A 72 -4.89 -8.63 1.52
N THR A 73 -4.85 -7.59 2.34
CA THR A 73 -5.67 -7.45 3.54
C THR A 73 -5.92 -5.96 3.82
N ASN A 74 -6.62 -5.63 4.91
CA ASN A 74 -6.71 -4.24 5.36
C ASN A 74 -5.49 -3.87 6.20
N GLU A 75 -5.26 -2.56 6.38
CA GLU A 75 -4.09 -2.03 7.09
C GLU A 75 -3.96 -2.55 8.52
N SER A 76 -5.05 -2.62 9.28
CA SER A 76 -5.03 -3.08 10.68
C SER A 76 -4.63 -4.56 10.79
N ASP A 77 -5.22 -5.42 9.97
CA ASP A 77 -4.94 -6.85 9.98
C ASP A 77 -3.54 -7.15 9.44
N GLY A 78 -3.07 -6.39 8.41
CA GLY A 78 -1.70 -6.46 7.91
C GLY A 78 -0.66 -6.08 8.98
N MET A 79 -0.93 -5.02 9.73
CA MET A 79 -0.07 -4.62 10.85
C MET A 79 -0.03 -5.70 11.94
N GLN A 80 -1.17 -6.29 12.28
CA GLN A 80 -1.21 -7.39 13.24
C GLN A 80 -0.39 -8.60 12.75
N MET A 81 -0.47 -8.93 11.45
CA MET A 81 0.35 -10.01 10.87
C MET A 81 1.85 -9.73 11.02
N LEU A 82 2.29 -8.48 10.83
CA LEU A 82 3.69 -8.08 10.96
C LEU A 82 4.15 -8.14 12.42
N LEU A 83 3.34 -7.64 13.35
CA LEU A 83 3.62 -7.65 14.79
C LEU A 83 3.66 -9.08 15.37
N ASP A 84 2.81 -9.97 14.87
CA ASP A 84 2.75 -11.41 15.22
C ASP A 84 3.83 -12.24 14.52
N LYS A 85 4.67 -11.65 13.66
CA LYS A 85 5.67 -12.35 12.83
C LYS A 85 5.09 -13.39 11.88
N LYS A 86 3.81 -13.24 11.50
CA LYS A 86 3.17 -14.03 10.43
C LYS A 86 3.66 -13.62 9.04
N THR A 87 4.14 -12.38 8.93
CA THR A 87 4.85 -11.85 7.78
C THR A 87 6.10 -11.09 8.22
N CYS A 88 7.08 -10.94 7.32
CA CYS A 88 8.29 -10.16 7.56
C CYS A 88 8.28 -8.81 6.84
N LEU A 89 7.31 -8.57 5.96
CA LEU A 89 7.15 -7.34 5.18
C LEU A 89 5.67 -6.99 5.10
N LEU A 90 5.36 -5.71 5.31
CA LEU A 90 4.03 -5.12 5.11
C LEU A 90 4.17 -3.86 4.26
N ILE A 91 3.32 -3.75 3.23
CA ILE A 91 3.12 -2.51 2.47
C ILE A 91 1.84 -1.83 2.99
N THR A 92 1.96 -0.58 3.45
CA THR A 92 0.89 0.14 4.16
C THR A 92 1.02 1.65 4.00
N ALA A 93 -0.01 2.43 4.39
CA ALA A 93 0.02 3.90 4.33
C ALA A 93 0.38 4.57 5.66
N ARG A 94 0.82 3.83 6.68
CA ARG A 94 1.32 4.40 7.93
C ARG A 94 2.62 3.74 8.39
N ASP A 95 3.40 4.47 9.13
CA ASP A 95 4.56 3.94 9.84
C ASP A 95 4.15 3.20 11.13
N TYR A 96 5.11 2.54 11.76
CA TYR A 96 4.93 1.99 13.10
C TYR A 96 4.54 3.08 14.10
N LYS A 97 3.61 2.79 14.98
CA LYS A 97 3.38 3.62 16.15
C LYS A 97 4.51 3.44 17.17
N PRO A 98 4.80 4.46 18.02
CA PRO A 98 5.88 4.37 19.02
C PRO A 98 5.79 3.12 19.91
N GLU A 99 4.59 2.74 20.35
CA GLU A 99 4.34 1.57 21.17
C GLU A 99 4.58 0.23 20.42
N GLU A 100 4.27 0.20 19.11
CA GLU A 100 4.54 -0.96 18.26
C GLU A 100 6.05 -1.16 18.09
N LEU A 101 6.78 -0.07 17.81
CA LEU A 101 8.25 -0.09 17.72
C LEU A 101 8.89 -0.53 19.02
N GLN A 102 8.44 0.00 20.16
CA GLN A 102 8.98 -0.35 21.45
C GLN A 102 8.73 -1.83 21.75
N SER A 103 7.51 -2.32 21.54
CA SER A 103 7.16 -3.73 21.71
C SER A 103 8.00 -4.67 20.85
N LEU A 104 8.31 -4.28 19.60
CA LEU A 104 9.18 -5.07 18.72
C LEU A 104 10.63 -5.09 19.22
N LYS A 105 11.17 -3.93 19.65
CA LYS A 105 12.53 -3.82 20.21
C LYS A 105 12.70 -4.60 21.50
N ASP A 106 11.73 -4.56 22.40
CA ASP A 106 11.75 -5.32 23.67
C ASP A 106 11.78 -6.84 23.43
N ARG A 107 11.23 -7.29 22.31
CA ARG A 107 11.30 -8.68 21.84
C ARG A 107 12.58 -9.01 21.06
N GLY A 108 13.56 -8.10 21.03
CA GLY A 108 14.84 -8.27 20.34
C GLY A 108 14.77 -8.18 18.82
N ASN A 109 13.71 -7.56 18.27
CA ASN A 109 13.60 -7.31 16.84
C ASN A 109 14.26 -5.98 16.47
N ASN A 110 14.60 -5.83 15.19
CA ASN A 110 15.10 -4.59 14.60
C ASN A 110 14.19 -4.17 13.43
N PRO A 111 12.99 -3.62 13.71
CA PRO A 111 12.07 -3.20 12.68
C PRO A 111 12.65 -2.03 11.87
N ARG A 112 12.35 -2.00 10.58
CA ARG A 112 12.81 -0.97 9.64
C ARG A 112 11.63 -0.45 8.83
N THR A 113 11.72 0.82 8.48
CA THR A 113 10.74 1.52 7.63
C THR A 113 11.45 2.05 6.39
N ILE A 114 10.86 1.81 5.23
CA ILE A 114 11.29 2.39 3.95
C ILE A 114 10.09 3.14 3.37
N ILE A 115 10.26 4.39 2.97
CA ILE A 115 9.27 5.12 2.18
C ILE A 115 9.44 4.67 0.73
N ILE A 116 8.40 4.08 0.15
CA ILE A 116 8.48 3.55 -1.22
C ILE A 116 7.76 4.42 -2.24
N ALA A 117 6.71 5.16 -1.85
CA ALA A 117 5.99 6.03 -2.78
C ALA A 117 5.11 7.06 -2.05
N TYR A 118 4.55 7.98 -2.84
CA TYR A 118 3.44 8.86 -2.45
C TYR A 118 2.24 8.57 -3.33
N ASP A 119 1.06 8.42 -2.72
CA ASP A 119 -0.20 8.15 -3.39
C ASP A 119 -1.21 9.26 -3.07
N GLY A 120 -2.13 9.51 -4.00
CA GLY A 120 -3.27 10.40 -3.79
C GLY A 120 -4.51 9.59 -3.37
N LEU A 121 -5.15 9.97 -2.26
CA LEU A 121 -6.47 9.47 -1.93
C LEU A 121 -7.50 10.19 -2.79
N ALA A 122 -8.10 9.48 -3.75
CA ALA A 122 -9.03 10.04 -4.73
C ALA A 122 -10.47 10.06 -4.22
N LEU A 123 -11.17 11.14 -4.52
CA LEU A 123 -12.63 11.24 -4.38
C LEU A 123 -13.24 10.98 -5.75
N ILE A 124 -14.14 10.00 -5.83
CA ILE A 124 -14.84 9.64 -7.05
C ILE A 124 -16.34 9.77 -6.87
N SER A 125 -17.02 10.18 -7.93
CA SER A 125 -18.48 10.29 -7.97
C SER A 125 -19.05 9.65 -9.23
N HIS A 126 -20.37 9.53 -9.31
CA HIS A 126 -21.02 8.98 -10.50
C HIS A 126 -20.72 9.84 -11.74
N LYS A 127 -20.50 9.21 -12.90
CA LYS A 127 -20.12 9.88 -14.16
C LYS A 127 -21.04 11.01 -14.61
N THR A 128 -22.31 11.00 -14.21
CA THR A 128 -23.28 12.07 -14.51
C THR A 128 -23.20 13.22 -13.51
N ASN A 129 -22.28 13.19 -12.55
CA ASN A 129 -22.12 14.26 -11.59
C ASN A 129 -21.37 15.44 -12.24
N THR A 130 -22.01 16.60 -12.29
CA THR A 130 -21.41 17.85 -12.78
C THR A 130 -20.67 18.62 -11.68
N ASP A 131 -20.92 18.27 -10.40
CA ASP A 131 -20.27 18.87 -9.23
C ASP A 131 -18.91 18.20 -9.02
N SER A 132 -17.90 18.67 -9.76
CA SER A 132 -16.60 17.99 -9.92
C SER A 132 -15.46 18.56 -9.06
N CYS A 133 -15.70 19.66 -8.32
CA CYS A 133 -14.68 20.34 -7.50
C CYS A 133 -15.15 20.40 -6.06
N ILE A 134 -14.36 19.92 -5.12
CA ILE A 134 -14.66 19.96 -3.68
C ILE A 134 -13.48 20.53 -2.89
N SER A 135 -13.74 21.29 -1.81
CA SER A 135 -12.67 21.69 -0.90
C SER A 135 -12.40 20.62 0.16
N VAL A 136 -11.17 20.59 0.70
CA VAL A 136 -10.86 19.74 1.86
C VAL A 136 -11.80 20.08 3.01
N LYS A 137 -12.11 21.38 3.23
CA LYS A 137 -13.04 21.84 4.25
C LYS A 137 -14.43 21.22 4.09
N ASP A 138 -14.98 21.23 2.87
CA ASP A 138 -16.30 20.65 2.60
C ASP A 138 -16.28 19.12 2.71
N PHE A 139 -15.19 18.48 2.32
CA PHE A 139 -15.04 17.04 2.51
C PHE A 139 -15.00 16.69 4.02
N VAL A 140 -14.30 17.47 4.84
CA VAL A 140 -14.31 17.32 6.31
C VAL A 140 -15.73 17.53 6.89
N ARG A 141 -16.49 18.49 6.40
CA ARG A 141 -17.91 18.68 6.81
C ARG A 141 -18.77 17.45 6.48
N ILE A 142 -18.54 16.82 5.31
CA ILE A 142 -19.22 15.57 4.96
C ILE A 142 -18.84 14.46 5.94
N LEU A 143 -17.54 14.31 6.22
CA LEU A 143 -17.04 13.29 7.14
C LEU A 143 -17.57 13.43 8.56
N ASN A 144 -17.71 14.67 9.05
CA ASN A 144 -18.29 15.00 10.36
C ASN A 144 -19.82 14.89 10.42
N GLY A 145 -20.51 14.65 9.27
CA GLY A 145 -21.96 14.65 9.20
C GLY A 145 -22.60 16.04 9.29
N GLU A 146 -21.81 17.12 9.16
CA GLU A 146 -22.30 18.50 9.11
C GLU A 146 -22.93 18.85 7.74
N ALA A 147 -22.53 18.14 6.69
CA ALA A 147 -23.08 18.20 5.36
C ALA A 147 -23.48 16.77 4.95
N THR A 148 -24.77 16.48 4.90
CA THR A 148 -25.27 15.15 4.56
C THR A 148 -25.92 15.09 3.18
N LYS A 149 -26.22 16.25 2.59
CA LYS A 149 -26.82 16.37 1.27
C LYS A 149 -25.88 17.08 0.30
N TRP A 150 -25.99 16.74 -0.97
CA TRP A 150 -25.26 17.42 -2.04
C TRP A 150 -25.56 18.90 -2.08
N SER A 151 -26.78 19.32 -1.75
CA SER A 151 -27.19 20.73 -1.66
C SER A 151 -26.49 21.53 -0.54
N ASP A 152 -25.94 20.85 0.48
CA ASP A 152 -25.20 21.49 1.58
C ASP A 152 -23.82 21.96 1.13
N ILE A 153 -23.31 21.39 0.03
CA ILE A 153 -22.03 21.73 -0.60
C ILE A 153 -22.26 22.51 -1.89
N TYR A 154 -23.21 22.06 -2.72
CA TYR A 154 -23.52 22.66 -4.03
C TYR A 154 -24.96 23.16 -4.03
N PRO A 155 -25.19 24.46 -3.72
CA PRO A 155 -26.53 25.03 -3.71
C PRO A 155 -27.25 24.79 -5.05
N GLY A 156 -28.44 24.19 -4.99
CA GLY A 156 -29.21 23.83 -6.20
C GLY A 156 -29.03 22.40 -6.69
N SER A 157 -28.11 21.63 -6.13
CA SER A 157 -27.98 20.19 -6.43
C SER A 157 -29.25 19.42 -6.02
N LYS A 158 -29.73 18.56 -6.91
CA LYS A 158 -30.93 17.72 -6.69
C LYS A 158 -30.59 16.26 -6.39
N ARG A 159 -29.31 15.95 -6.04
CA ARG A 159 -28.82 14.57 -5.86
C ARG A 159 -29.24 13.91 -4.54
N GLY A 160 -29.84 14.65 -3.62
CA GLY A 160 -30.28 14.13 -2.34
C GLY A 160 -29.14 13.95 -1.35
N GLU A 161 -29.25 12.91 -0.51
CA GLU A 161 -28.27 12.62 0.51
C GLU A 161 -26.98 12.05 -0.10
N ILE A 162 -25.84 12.43 0.49
CA ILE A 162 -24.52 11.90 0.07
C ILE A 162 -24.34 10.50 0.65
N ALA A 163 -24.17 9.50 -0.22
CA ALA A 163 -23.75 8.16 0.16
C ALA A 163 -22.21 8.10 0.13
N LEU A 164 -21.57 8.05 1.30
CA LEU A 164 -20.12 7.99 1.41
C LEU A 164 -19.66 6.53 1.46
N VAL A 165 -18.75 6.12 0.57
CA VAL A 165 -18.32 4.72 0.51
C VAL A 165 -16.79 4.59 0.52
N PHE A 166 -16.31 3.72 1.42
CA PHE A 166 -14.92 3.29 1.55
C PHE A 166 -14.78 1.81 1.19
N ASP A 167 -13.56 1.38 0.94
CA ASP A 167 -13.20 -0.01 0.67
C ASP A 167 -13.42 -0.91 1.90
N ASN A 168 -12.87 -0.55 3.06
CA ASN A 168 -12.98 -1.33 4.30
C ASN A 168 -12.95 -0.41 5.52
N GLN A 169 -13.63 -0.77 6.61
CA GLN A 169 -13.61 0.01 7.85
C GLN A 169 -12.24 0.10 8.53
N LYS A 170 -11.36 -0.87 8.25
CA LYS A 170 -9.98 -0.94 8.79
C LYS A 170 -8.93 -0.65 7.73
N SER A 171 -9.30 0.01 6.62
CA SER A 171 -8.38 0.31 5.53
C SER A 171 -7.52 1.52 5.82
N SER A 172 -6.44 1.63 5.08
CA SER A 172 -5.58 2.81 5.10
C SER A 172 -6.29 4.09 4.66
N ALA A 173 -7.33 3.98 3.80
CA ALA A 173 -8.14 5.13 3.40
C ALA A 173 -8.95 5.69 4.58
N VAL A 174 -9.57 4.82 5.38
CA VAL A 174 -10.31 5.23 6.59
C VAL A 174 -9.35 5.81 7.64
N HIS A 175 -8.23 5.15 7.91
CA HIS A 175 -7.24 5.64 8.87
C HIS A 175 -6.66 6.99 8.46
N TYR A 176 -6.30 7.17 7.18
CA TYR A 176 -5.83 8.46 6.67
C TYR A 176 -6.83 9.58 6.93
N VAL A 177 -8.11 9.34 6.62
CA VAL A 177 -9.17 10.33 6.83
C VAL A 177 -9.32 10.67 8.32
N GLN A 178 -9.33 9.65 9.19
CA GLN A 178 -9.44 9.86 10.63
C GLN A 178 -8.23 10.61 11.19
N ASP A 179 -7.04 10.17 10.89
CA ASP A 179 -5.81 10.71 11.48
C ASP A 179 -5.44 12.08 10.90
N SER A 180 -5.50 12.22 9.56
CA SER A 180 -5.00 13.42 8.87
C SER A 180 -6.07 14.52 8.73
N LEU A 181 -7.34 14.17 8.59
CA LEU A 181 -8.40 15.15 8.35
C LEU A 181 -9.30 15.39 9.57
N LEU A 182 -9.53 14.38 10.41
CA LEU A 182 -10.42 14.48 11.56
C LEU A 182 -9.67 14.56 12.91
N GLY A 183 -8.34 14.62 12.90
CA GLY A 183 -7.52 14.72 14.11
C GLY A 183 -7.70 13.55 15.07
N GLY A 184 -7.80 12.32 14.53
CA GLY A 184 -7.97 11.07 15.26
C GLY A 184 -9.43 10.74 15.64
N LYS A 185 -10.40 11.57 15.22
CA LYS A 185 -11.82 11.31 15.51
C LYS A 185 -12.43 10.33 14.49
N PRO A 186 -13.42 9.53 14.90
CA PRO A 186 -14.15 8.67 13.98
C PRO A 186 -14.98 9.48 12.97
N ILE A 187 -15.25 8.88 11.80
CA ILE A 187 -16.16 9.43 10.82
C ILE A 187 -17.57 9.42 11.43
N ALA A 188 -18.22 10.57 11.48
CA ALA A 188 -19.53 10.75 12.11
C ALA A 188 -20.71 10.85 11.12
N ASN A 189 -20.44 10.81 9.80
CA ASN A 189 -21.50 10.83 8.79
C ASN A 189 -22.37 9.56 8.90
N PRO A 190 -23.71 9.69 9.03
CA PRO A 190 -24.59 8.53 9.18
C PRO A 190 -24.75 7.68 7.92
N ASN A 191 -24.41 8.24 6.74
CA ASN A 191 -24.57 7.59 5.43
C ASN A 191 -23.24 7.00 4.93
N VAL A 192 -22.41 6.48 5.84
CA VAL A 192 -21.15 5.80 5.50
C VAL A 192 -21.39 4.31 5.27
N THR A 193 -20.88 3.82 4.15
CA THR A 193 -20.89 2.40 3.80
C THR A 193 -19.45 1.92 3.56
N ALA A 194 -19.13 0.72 3.95
CA ALA A 194 -17.91 0.02 3.58
C ALA A 194 -18.23 -1.06 2.55
N ALA A 195 -17.56 -1.02 1.42
CA ALA A 195 -17.46 -2.13 0.49
C ALA A 195 -16.41 -3.13 1.04
N LEU A 196 -16.11 -4.20 0.33
CA LEU A 196 -15.04 -5.12 0.75
C LEU A 196 -13.71 -4.80 0.11
N THR A 197 -13.72 -4.18 -1.09
CA THR A 197 -12.56 -3.88 -1.90
C THR A 197 -12.67 -2.53 -2.60
N SER A 198 -11.54 -1.98 -3.02
CA SER A 198 -11.49 -0.74 -3.82
C SER A 198 -12.23 -0.89 -5.16
N ALA A 199 -12.17 -2.08 -5.79
CA ALA A 199 -12.93 -2.38 -7.00
C ALA A 199 -14.46 -2.30 -6.78
N GLU A 200 -14.94 -2.75 -5.63
CA GLU A 200 -16.37 -2.65 -5.26
C GLU A 200 -16.79 -1.20 -5.00
N VAL A 201 -15.91 -0.36 -4.45
CA VAL A 201 -16.17 1.10 -4.33
C VAL A 201 -16.41 1.70 -5.71
N VAL A 202 -15.53 1.43 -6.69
CA VAL A 202 -15.70 1.91 -8.07
C VAL A 202 -17.04 1.44 -8.67
N ASN A 203 -17.36 0.16 -8.51
CA ASN A 203 -18.61 -0.42 -9.01
C ASN A 203 -19.86 0.17 -8.32
N TYR A 204 -19.78 0.45 -7.03
CA TYR A 204 -20.88 1.08 -6.28
C TYR A 204 -21.13 2.50 -6.77
N VAL A 205 -20.06 3.33 -6.90
CA VAL A 205 -20.13 4.71 -7.37
C VAL A 205 -20.66 4.78 -8.80
N ALA A 206 -20.23 3.86 -9.68
CA ALA A 206 -20.69 3.79 -11.07
C ALA A 206 -22.21 3.53 -11.19
N LYS A 207 -22.85 2.96 -10.16
CA LYS A 207 -24.29 2.63 -10.13
C LYS A 207 -25.11 3.56 -9.24
N THR A 208 -24.47 4.40 -8.41
CA THR A 208 -25.13 5.18 -7.36
C THR A 208 -24.92 6.68 -7.60
N PRO A 209 -25.91 7.41 -8.18
CA PRO A 209 -25.75 8.79 -8.62
C PRO A 209 -25.39 9.81 -7.52
N ASN A 210 -25.69 9.51 -6.27
CA ASN A 210 -25.42 10.36 -5.10
C ASN A 210 -24.22 9.90 -4.27
N ALA A 211 -23.45 8.91 -4.74
CA ALA A 211 -22.28 8.41 -4.01
C ALA A 211 -21.05 9.29 -4.18
N ILE A 212 -20.24 9.34 -3.12
CA ILE A 212 -18.83 9.74 -3.12
C ILE A 212 -18.04 8.53 -2.63
N GLY A 213 -17.18 7.99 -3.51
CA GLY A 213 -16.24 6.92 -3.16
C GLY A 213 -14.86 7.47 -2.83
N ILE A 214 -14.18 6.83 -1.89
CA ILE A 214 -12.83 7.16 -1.46
C ILE A 214 -11.93 5.95 -1.74
N ILE A 215 -10.92 6.11 -2.63
CA ILE A 215 -10.01 5.06 -3.07
C ILE A 215 -8.59 5.60 -3.31
N GLY A 216 -7.60 4.73 -3.41
CA GLY A 216 -6.26 5.10 -3.88
C GLY A 216 -6.25 5.51 -5.35
N SER A 217 -5.38 6.44 -5.74
CA SER A 217 -5.29 6.95 -7.11
C SER A 217 -4.92 5.86 -8.13
N ASN A 218 -4.24 4.82 -7.72
CA ASN A 218 -3.87 3.65 -8.52
C ASN A 218 -5.09 2.83 -9.03
N TRP A 219 -6.28 3.06 -8.48
CA TRP A 219 -7.54 2.44 -8.94
C TRP A 219 -8.29 3.26 -10.00
N LEU A 220 -7.78 4.44 -10.36
CA LEU A 220 -8.47 5.35 -11.28
C LEU A 220 -8.29 4.99 -12.74
N ASN A 221 -7.25 4.24 -13.10
CA ASN A 221 -6.90 3.93 -14.47
C ASN A 221 -8.00 3.12 -15.17
N ASP A 222 -8.28 3.46 -16.41
CA ASP A 222 -9.16 2.66 -17.26
C ASP A 222 -8.41 1.41 -17.73
N LYS A 223 -8.75 0.26 -17.17
CA LYS A 223 -8.13 -1.03 -17.55
C LYS A 223 -8.31 -1.40 -19.04
N ARG A 224 -9.17 -0.68 -19.78
CA ARG A 224 -9.35 -0.80 -21.22
C ARG A 224 -8.34 0.02 -22.02
N ASP A 225 -7.68 0.97 -21.36
CA ASP A 225 -6.63 1.80 -21.95
C ASP A 225 -5.27 1.21 -21.64
N THR A 226 -4.66 0.56 -22.63
CA THR A 226 -3.33 -0.06 -22.52
C THR A 226 -2.20 0.94 -22.29
N THR A 227 -2.47 2.25 -22.45
CA THR A 227 -1.47 3.30 -22.18
C THR A 227 -1.46 3.77 -20.73
N ASN A 228 -2.47 3.38 -19.94
CA ASN A 228 -2.68 3.82 -18.54
C ASN A 228 -2.77 5.35 -18.36
N LEU A 229 -3.09 6.09 -19.41
CA LEU A 229 -3.12 7.56 -19.39
C LEU A 229 -4.51 8.13 -19.09
N THR A 230 -5.57 7.30 -19.14
CA THR A 230 -6.94 7.78 -18.94
C THR A 230 -7.57 7.19 -17.68
N PHE A 231 -8.37 8.00 -17.00
CA PHE A 231 -9.20 7.53 -15.89
C PHE A 231 -10.40 6.72 -16.40
N ASN A 232 -10.88 5.84 -15.54
CA ASN A 232 -12.07 5.04 -15.80
C ASN A 232 -13.29 5.94 -16.15
N LYS A 233 -13.89 5.69 -17.29
CA LYS A 233 -15.00 6.49 -17.85
C LYS A 233 -16.36 6.22 -17.18
N ASP A 234 -16.44 5.21 -16.34
CA ASP A 234 -17.68 4.86 -15.64
C ASP A 234 -17.89 5.67 -14.35
N ILE A 235 -16.85 6.42 -13.95
CA ILE A 235 -16.84 7.30 -12.79
C ILE A 235 -16.35 8.71 -13.17
N GLN A 236 -16.62 9.68 -12.30
CA GLN A 236 -16.08 11.03 -12.35
C GLN A 236 -15.06 11.19 -11.22
N VAL A 237 -13.80 11.48 -11.55
CA VAL A 237 -12.78 11.84 -10.55
C VAL A 237 -12.96 13.31 -10.18
N MET A 238 -13.18 13.56 -8.89
CA MET A 238 -13.34 14.91 -8.36
C MET A 238 -11.99 15.62 -8.22
N SER A 239 -11.99 16.92 -8.48
CA SER A 239 -10.83 17.78 -8.18
C SER A 239 -10.94 18.32 -6.76
N VAL A 240 -9.83 18.32 -6.00
CA VAL A 240 -9.83 18.74 -4.60
C VAL A 240 -9.01 20.02 -4.42
N SER A 241 -9.55 20.97 -3.66
CA SER A 241 -8.91 22.26 -3.37
C SER A 241 -8.43 22.33 -1.91
N LYS A 242 -7.24 22.91 -1.72
CA LYS A 242 -6.72 23.30 -0.39
C LYS A 242 -7.44 24.54 0.16
N LEU A 243 -8.08 25.33 -0.70
CA LEU A 243 -8.76 26.57 -0.31
C LEU A 243 -10.18 26.27 0.21
N GLU A 244 -10.75 27.22 0.94
CA GLU A 244 -12.09 27.08 1.52
C GLU A 244 -13.20 26.88 0.49
N LYS A 245 -13.07 27.52 -0.69
CA LYS A 245 -14.00 27.38 -1.81
C LYS A 245 -13.31 26.75 -3.01
N ALA A 246 -13.77 25.59 -3.39
CA ALA A 246 -13.28 24.91 -4.57
C ALA A 246 -13.82 25.52 -5.87
N THR A 247 -12.94 25.66 -6.85
CA THR A 247 -13.27 26.08 -8.23
C THR A 247 -12.42 25.26 -9.20
N PRO A 248 -12.77 25.19 -10.50
CA PRO A 248 -11.92 24.50 -11.49
C PRO A 248 -10.49 25.07 -11.59
N LEU A 249 -10.27 26.34 -11.18
CA LEU A 249 -8.97 27.01 -11.26
C LEU A 249 -8.04 26.71 -10.06
N ASN A 250 -8.61 26.25 -8.94
CA ASN A 250 -7.86 26.03 -7.70
C ASN A 250 -8.02 24.61 -7.13
N SER A 251 -8.51 23.68 -7.94
CA SER A 251 -8.75 22.28 -7.55
C SER A 251 -8.00 21.35 -8.49
N TRP A 252 -7.44 20.29 -7.94
CA TRP A 252 -6.56 19.38 -8.65
C TRP A 252 -7.08 17.94 -8.54
N LYS A 253 -6.91 17.15 -9.60
CA LYS A 253 -7.10 15.71 -9.58
C LYS A 253 -5.79 15.03 -9.13
N PRO A 254 -5.82 13.80 -8.61
CA PRO A 254 -4.64 13.10 -8.12
C PRO A 254 -3.75 12.57 -9.26
N TYR A 255 -3.37 13.44 -10.19
CA TYR A 255 -2.32 13.13 -11.17
C TYR A 255 -0.95 13.20 -10.50
N GLN A 256 -0.03 12.35 -10.91
CA GLN A 256 1.33 12.26 -10.36
C GLN A 256 2.02 13.64 -10.30
N TYR A 257 1.88 14.45 -11.34
CA TYR A 257 2.42 15.81 -11.36
C TYR A 257 1.93 16.69 -10.20
N TYR A 258 0.65 16.62 -9.86
CA TYR A 258 0.05 17.42 -8.79
C TYR A 258 0.31 16.84 -7.40
N ILE A 259 0.51 15.53 -7.29
CA ILE A 259 0.97 14.86 -6.06
C ILE A 259 2.41 15.27 -5.79
N TYR A 260 3.29 15.16 -6.78
CA TYR A 260 4.71 15.51 -6.66
C TYR A 260 4.94 16.99 -6.28
N ASN A 261 4.19 17.92 -6.87
CA ASN A 261 4.29 19.36 -6.60
C ASN A 261 3.45 19.82 -5.39
N ASP A 262 2.92 18.91 -4.59
CA ASP A 262 2.07 19.23 -3.44
C ASP A 262 0.84 20.14 -3.78
N ASN A 263 0.35 20.07 -5.01
CA ASN A 263 -0.88 20.77 -5.40
C ASN A 263 -2.12 19.98 -4.95
N TYR A 264 -2.12 18.66 -5.11
CA TYR A 264 -3.20 17.80 -4.64
C TYR A 264 -3.16 17.67 -3.10
N PRO A 265 -4.26 17.88 -2.36
CA PRO A 265 -4.19 17.96 -0.90
C PRO A 265 -4.25 16.62 -0.16
N LEU A 266 -4.82 15.56 -0.78
CA LEU A 266 -5.06 14.30 -0.08
C LEU A 266 -3.95 13.29 -0.43
N ILE A 267 -2.73 13.59 0.01
CA ILE A 267 -1.52 12.79 -0.24
C ILE A 267 -1.23 11.92 0.97
N ARG A 268 -0.98 10.64 0.74
CA ARG A 268 -0.50 9.69 1.76
C ARG A 268 0.84 9.09 1.36
N THR A 269 1.67 8.79 2.34
CA THR A 269 2.95 8.11 2.15
C THR A 269 2.72 6.61 2.18
N ILE A 270 3.35 5.87 1.26
CA ILE A 270 3.35 4.41 1.26
C ILE A 270 4.66 3.92 1.83
N TYR A 271 4.58 3.02 2.78
CA TYR A 271 5.69 2.45 3.51
C TYR A 271 5.84 0.96 3.26
N ALA A 272 7.08 0.49 3.18
CA ALA A 272 7.44 -0.90 3.38
C ALA A 272 7.97 -1.06 4.81
N LEU A 273 7.20 -1.72 5.66
CA LEU A 273 7.55 -2.02 7.03
C LEU A 273 8.16 -3.42 7.10
N ILE A 274 9.41 -3.52 7.58
CA ILE A 274 10.17 -4.76 7.60
C ILE A 274 10.44 -5.17 9.05
N ASN A 275 10.06 -6.39 9.41
CA ASN A 275 10.41 -7.04 10.66
C ASN A 275 11.11 -8.38 10.36
N ASP A 276 12.26 -8.29 9.68
CA ASP A 276 13.12 -9.43 9.31
C ASP A 276 14.50 -9.27 9.96
N PRO A 277 14.99 -10.28 10.73
CA PRO A 277 16.32 -10.24 11.31
C PRO A 277 17.45 -10.36 10.28
N ARG A 278 17.13 -10.62 9.00
CA ARG A 278 18.07 -10.82 7.90
C ARG A 278 17.80 -9.84 6.75
N ASN A 279 18.83 -9.61 5.93
CA ASN A 279 18.70 -8.93 4.66
C ASN A 279 18.32 -9.94 3.55
N GLY A 280 17.18 -10.62 3.74
CA GLY A 280 16.64 -11.60 2.80
C GLY A 280 15.77 -10.97 1.71
N LEU A 281 14.91 -11.79 1.10
CA LEU A 281 14.04 -11.39 0.01
C LEU A 281 13.02 -10.30 0.39
N PRO A 282 12.46 -10.23 1.64
CA PRO A 282 11.62 -9.10 2.05
C PRO A 282 12.34 -7.77 1.94
N TRP A 283 13.60 -7.72 2.36
CA TRP A 283 14.47 -6.55 2.24
C TRP A 283 14.77 -6.21 0.77
N GLY A 284 15.07 -7.24 -0.05
CA GLY A 284 15.36 -7.08 -1.47
C GLY A 284 14.18 -6.51 -2.25
N PHE A 285 12.97 -7.00 -1.99
CA PHE A 285 11.76 -6.49 -2.64
C PHE A 285 11.43 -5.07 -2.20
N ALA A 286 11.52 -4.75 -0.91
CA ALA A 286 11.27 -3.40 -0.40
C ALA A 286 12.23 -2.36 -1.00
N HIS A 287 13.53 -2.69 -1.11
CA HIS A 287 14.50 -1.83 -1.79
C HIS A 287 14.31 -1.72 -3.30
N PHE A 288 13.80 -2.78 -3.94
CA PHE A 288 13.42 -2.69 -5.33
C PHE A 288 12.30 -1.68 -5.54
N LEU A 289 11.25 -1.70 -4.71
CA LEU A 289 10.14 -0.75 -4.77
C LEU A 289 10.59 0.72 -4.59
N GLU A 290 11.65 0.97 -3.80
CA GLU A 290 12.24 2.30 -3.62
C GLU A 290 13.16 2.70 -4.78
N SER A 291 13.65 1.75 -5.57
CA SER A 291 14.67 1.96 -6.59
C SER A 291 14.11 2.66 -7.84
N PRO A 292 14.97 3.30 -8.67
CA PRO A 292 14.54 3.88 -9.94
C PRO A 292 13.93 2.87 -10.95
N VAL A 293 14.11 1.57 -10.73
CA VAL A 293 13.52 0.52 -11.58
C VAL A 293 12.11 0.18 -11.12
N GLY A 294 11.84 0.31 -9.81
CA GLY A 294 10.53 0.11 -9.20
C GLY A 294 9.72 1.42 -9.06
N GLN A 295 10.15 2.52 -9.67
CA GLN A 295 9.46 3.81 -9.70
C GLN A 295 9.07 4.15 -11.16
#